data_0f0b5f022650770c71922399bd03fca0
#
_entry.id   0f0b5f022650770c71922399bd03fca0
#
_cell.length_a   1.000
_cell.length_b   1.000
_cell.length_c   1.000
_cell.angle_alpha   90.00
_cell.angle_beta   90.00
_cell.angle_gamma   90.00
#
_symmetry.space_group_name_H-M   'P 1'
#
loop_
_entity.id
_entity.type
_entity.pdbx_description
1 polymer ?
#
loop_
_entity_poly.entity_id
_entity_poly.type
_entity_poly.pdbx_seq_one_letter_code
_entity_poly.pdbx_strand_id
1 'polypeptide(L)'
;MRHAVRSSRFVSLCLLILSPLFAETAHAGAERQLVAAINDYRAHPQRCDRRPAQRLAPLSLKSNLALPIGYRYSGGMREALKSSGYSAVAVRSIRVVGAEDAEEAFDLLQDEHCAALLDANYADIGISRSRNEWQVVLAQPVLDSRVGDNRSVGKALLAEVNAARARPRMCGRQRFAAARPLSWNAALGAAAQGHSKAMAYGNYFAHRDPDGDLPADRARAAGYRGRQIGENIAAGQSSPGKAMAGWLASPGHCANLMNPMFTQVGAGFASEARSDEGVYWTMLFGAQ
;
A
#
# COMPACT_ATOMS: atom_id res chain seq x y z
N MET A 1 -14.58 47.25 -78.42
CA MET A 1 -13.72 46.25 -77.82
C MET A 1 -14.06 46.13 -76.35
N ARG A 2 -14.76 45.12 -75.94
CA ARG A 2 -15.21 44.91 -74.56
C ARG A 2 -14.56 43.63 -74.05
N HIS A 3 -13.63 43.72 -73.08
CA HIS A 3 -13.01 42.59 -72.41
C HIS A 3 -13.92 42.10 -71.28
N ALA A 4 -14.30 40.82 -71.36
CA ALA A 4 -15.03 40.13 -70.30
C ALA A 4 -14.04 39.54 -69.31
N VAL A 5 -14.16 39.93 -68.03
CA VAL A 5 -13.42 39.37 -66.93
C VAL A 5 -14.19 38.14 -66.39
N ARG A 6 -13.58 36.94 -66.46
CA ARG A 6 -14.09 35.72 -65.88
C ARG A 6 -13.68 35.67 -64.41
N SER A 7 -14.65 35.70 -63.49
CA SER A 7 -14.47 35.50 -62.08
C SER A 7 -14.44 33.96 -61.78
N SER A 8 -13.30 33.48 -61.33
CA SER A 8 -13.10 32.12 -60.84
C SER A 8 -13.49 32.04 -59.37
N ARG A 9 -14.54 31.28 -59.02
CA ARG A 9 -14.93 31.01 -57.62
C ARG A 9 -14.13 29.79 -57.14
N PHE A 10 -13.16 30.03 -56.23
CA PHE A 10 -12.55 28.97 -55.43
C PHE A 10 -13.51 28.51 -54.33
N VAL A 11 -13.99 27.28 -54.43
CA VAL A 11 -14.69 26.61 -53.35
C VAL A 11 -13.65 26.06 -52.40
N SER A 12 -13.51 26.71 -51.25
CA SER A 12 -12.63 26.24 -50.17
C SER A 12 -13.32 25.09 -49.42
N LEU A 13 -12.84 23.87 -49.64
CA LEU A 13 -13.31 22.67 -48.96
C LEU A 13 -12.62 22.62 -47.58
N CYS A 14 -13.29 23.10 -46.52
CA CYS A 14 -12.86 22.90 -45.14
C CYS A 14 -13.03 21.44 -44.75
N LEU A 15 -11.96 20.65 -44.78
CA LEU A 15 -11.90 19.37 -44.12
C LEU A 15 -11.89 19.61 -42.59
N LEU A 16 -13.02 19.29 -41.95
CA LEU A 16 -13.13 19.15 -40.51
C LEU A 16 -12.37 17.88 -40.09
N ILE A 17 -11.14 18.05 -39.65
CA ILE A 17 -10.40 17.00 -38.96
C ILE A 17 -11.01 16.91 -37.55
N LEU A 18 -11.94 15.97 -37.35
CA LEU A 18 -12.42 15.59 -36.03
C LEU A 18 -11.25 14.96 -35.26
N SER A 19 -10.73 15.69 -34.28
CA SER A 19 -9.63 15.27 -33.41
C SER A 19 -10.03 14.07 -32.55
N PRO A 20 -9.16 13.09 -32.37
CA PRO A 20 -9.43 11.90 -31.53
C PRO A 20 -9.46 12.18 -30.01
N LEU A 21 -9.31 13.43 -29.60
CA LEU A 21 -9.30 13.87 -28.20
C LEU A 21 -10.59 13.62 -27.41
N PHE A 22 -11.73 13.41 -28.07
CA PHE A 22 -13.00 13.14 -27.36
C PHE A 22 -13.17 11.69 -26.91
N ALA A 23 -12.44 10.73 -27.48
CA ALA A 23 -12.55 9.32 -27.12
C ALA A 23 -11.78 9.00 -25.82
N GLU A 24 -10.63 9.62 -25.58
CA GLU A 24 -9.84 9.38 -24.37
C GLU A 24 -10.50 9.90 -23.08
N THR A 25 -11.21 11.01 -23.14
CA THR A 25 -11.90 11.58 -21.98
C THR A 25 -13.12 10.75 -21.55
N ALA A 26 -13.80 10.11 -22.50
CA ALA A 26 -14.96 9.25 -22.23
C ALA A 26 -14.54 7.92 -21.57
N HIS A 27 -13.43 7.31 -22.00
CA HIS A 27 -12.89 6.08 -21.40
C HIS A 27 -12.43 6.30 -19.95
N ALA A 28 -11.66 7.34 -19.69
CA ALA A 28 -11.24 7.71 -18.34
C ALA A 28 -12.41 8.05 -17.40
N GLY A 29 -13.57 8.40 -17.95
CA GLY A 29 -14.83 8.59 -17.22
C GLY A 29 -15.42 7.27 -16.72
N ALA A 30 -15.54 6.28 -17.60
CA ALA A 30 -16.14 4.99 -17.31
C ALA A 30 -15.29 4.17 -16.32
N GLU A 31 -13.97 4.23 -16.44
CA GLU A 31 -13.04 3.58 -15.48
C GLU A 31 -13.21 4.15 -14.06
N ARG A 32 -13.31 5.48 -13.93
CA ARG A 32 -13.58 6.11 -12.63
C ARG A 32 -14.95 5.78 -12.07
N GLN A 33 -15.98 5.62 -12.92
CA GLN A 33 -17.31 5.20 -12.50
C GLN A 33 -17.26 3.77 -11.92
N LEU A 34 -16.58 2.84 -12.59
CA LEU A 34 -16.42 1.48 -12.09
C LEU A 34 -15.68 1.46 -10.74
N VAL A 35 -14.61 2.25 -10.58
CA VAL A 35 -13.90 2.36 -9.29
C VAL A 35 -14.80 2.94 -8.20
N ALA A 36 -15.63 3.92 -8.53
CA ALA A 36 -16.58 4.49 -7.57
C ALA A 36 -17.62 3.46 -7.12
N ALA A 37 -18.19 2.67 -8.03
CA ALA A 37 -19.13 1.60 -7.71
C ALA A 37 -18.48 0.51 -6.82
N ILE A 38 -17.26 0.07 -7.16
CA ILE A 38 -16.51 -0.88 -6.34
C ILE A 38 -16.23 -0.31 -4.93
N ASN A 39 -15.88 0.96 -4.82
CA ASN A 39 -15.58 1.60 -3.55
C ASN A 39 -16.85 1.83 -2.70
N ASP A 40 -17.98 2.12 -3.33
CA ASP A 40 -19.27 2.17 -2.62
C ASP A 40 -19.63 0.77 -2.06
N TYR A 41 -19.48 -0.27 -2.87
CA TYR A 41 -19.70 -1.65 -2.44
C TYR A 41 -18.77 -2.04 -1.28
N ARG A 42 -17.51 -1.62 -1.27
CA ARG A 42 -16.57 -1.84 -0.15
C ARG A 42 -16.97 -1.08 1.11
N ALA A 43 -17.53 0.11 0.97
CA ALA A 43 -18.02 0.92 2.10
C ALA A 43 -19.34 0.38 2.68
N HIS A 44 -20.19 -0.20 1.83
CA HIS A 44 -21.53 -0.70 2.18
C HIS A 44 -21.71 -2.15 1.69
N PRO A 45 -20.85 -3.09 2.11
CA PRO A 45 -20.83 -4.42 1.53
C PRO A 45 -22.10 -5.18 1.87
N GLN A 46 -22.65 -5.80 0.85
CA GLN A 46 -23.70 -6.80 0.97
C GLN A 46 -23.08 -8.18 1.29
N ARG A 47 -23.88 -9.22 1.30
CA ARG A 47 -23.38 -10.58 1.45
C ARG A 47 -22.55 -11.00 0.25
N CYS A 48 -21.39 -11.60 0.52
CA CYS A 48 -20.58 -12.29 -0.48
C CYS A 48 -20.53 -13.76 -0.11
N ASP A 49 -20.86 -14.65 -1.03
CA ASP A 49 -20.90 -16.10 -0.80
C ASP A 49 -21.70 -16.50 0.45
N ARG A 50 -22.82 -15.84 0.70
CA ARG A 50 -23.70 -16.01 1.88
C ARG A 50 -23.04 -15.63 3.22
N ARG A 51 -21.84 -15.05 3.23
CA ARG A 51 -21.15 -14.57 4.42
C ARG A 51 -21.37 -13.08 4.59
N PRO A 52 -21.54 -12.59 5.84
CA PRO A 52 -21.56 -11.16 6.10
C PRO A 52 -20.19 -10.56 5.77
N ALA A 53 -20.18 -9.46 5.04
CA ALA A 53 -18.95 -8.76 4.71
C ALA A 53 -18.75 -7.55 5.64
N GLN A 54 -17.48 -7.19 5.88
CA GLN A 54 -17.11 -6.04 6.69
C GLN A 54 -16.86 -4.82 5.78
N ARG A 55 -17.12 -3.64 6.32
CA ARG A 55 -16.75 -2.37 5.67
C ARG A 55 -15.24 -2.28 5.50
N LEU A 56 -14.80 -1.90 4.31
CA LEU A 56 -13.39 -1.78 3.95
C LEU A 56 -13.07 -0.35 3.51
N ALA A 57 -11.79 0.00 3.62
CA ALA A 57 -11.27 1.23 3.05
C ALA A 57 -11.40 1.21 1.51
N PRO A 58 -11.58 2.38 0.88
CA PRO A 58 -11.64 2.48 -0.57
C PRO A 58 -10.30 2.08 -1.21
N LEU A 59 -10.37 1.50 -2.40
CA LEU A 59 -9.22 1.27 -3.27
C LEU A 59 -8.79 2.58 -3.94
N SER A 60 -7.48 2.79 -4.05
CA SER A 60 -6.90 3.95 -4.75
C SER A 60 -6.67 3.61 -6.23
N LEU A 61 -7.26 4.37 -7.14
CA LEU A 61 -7.01 4.21 -8.57
C LEU A 61 -5.57 4.58 -8.92
N LYS A 62 -4.88 3.68 -9.59
CA LYS A 62 -3.48 3.84 -10.03
C LYS A 62 -3.38 3.60 -11.54
N SER A 63 -2.90 4.58 -12.28
CA SER A 63 -2.71 4.48 -13.73
C SER A 63 -1.65 3.43 -14.11
N ASN A 64 -0.62 3.25 -13.29
CA ASN A 64 0.41 2.24 -13.52
C ASN A 64 -0.01 0.80 -13.19
N LEU A 65 -1.24 0.60 -12.68
CA LEU A 65 -1.91 -0.69 -12.60
C LEU A 65 -2.83 -0.97 -13.81
N ALA A 66 -3.10 0.02 -14.66
CA ALA A 66 -3.93 -0.12 -15.84
C ALA A 66 -3.14 -0.78 -16.99
N LEU A 67 -3.00 -2.09 -16.91
CA LEU A 67 -2.25 -2.88 -17.89
C LEU A 67 -3.09 -3.16 -19.14
N PRO A 68 -2.50 -3.22 -20.36
CA PRO A 68 -3.21 -3.50 -21.60
C PRO A 68 -3.94 -4.86 -21.56
N ILE A 69 -5.18 -4.87 -22.07
CA ILE A 69 -6.01 -6.07 -22.13
C ILE A 69 -5.44 -7.08 -23.13
N GLY A 70 -5.47 -8.36 -22.77
CA GLY A 70 -5.05 -9.46 -23.64
C GLY A 70 -3.55 -9.61 -23.83
N TYR A 71 -2.74 -8.78 -23.18
CA TYR A 71 -1.29 -8.90 -23.25
C TYR A 71 -0.80 -10.05 -22.33
N ARG A 72 0.05 -10.91 -22.90
CA ARG A 72 0.74 -11.96 -22.12
C ARG A 72 2.09 -11.42 -21.66
N TYR A 73 2.26 -11.30 -20.37
CA TYR A 73 3.49 -10.81 -19.77
C TYR A 73 4.48 -11.95 -19.53
N SER A 74 5.63 -11.91 -20.20
CA SER A 74 6.77 -12.77 -19.87
C SER A 74 7.25 -12.43 -18.45
N GLY A 75 7.30 -13.40 -17.54
CA GLY A 75 7.60 -13.16 -16.12
C GLY A 75 6.38 -12.90 -15.23
N GLY A 76 5.17 -12.87 -15.83
CA GLY A 76 3.91 -12.73 -15.08
C GLY A 76 3.52 -11.30 -14.75
N MET A 77 2.35 -11.17 -14.12
CA MET A 77 1.71 -9.88 -13.84
C MET A 77 2.55 -8.98 -12.91
N ARG A 78 3.19 -9.56 -11.91
CA ARG A 78 4.01 -8.80 -10.95
C ARG A 78 5.21 -8.12 -11.63
N GLU A 79 5.88 -8.81 -12.55
CA GLU A 79 7.01 -8.24 -13.29
C GLU A 79 6.56 -7.16 -14.28
N ALA A 80 5.39 -7.35 -14.90
CA ALA A 80 4.78 -6.32 -15.73
C ALA A 80 4.48 -5.04 -14.95
N LEU A 81 3.92 -5.17 -13.75
CA LEU A 81 3.66 -4.03 -12.87
C LEU A 81 4.94 -3.35 -12.41
N LYS A 82 5.97 -4.12 -12.10
CA LYS A 82 7.29 -3.56 -11.74
C LYS A 82 7.88 -2.75 -12.90
N SER A 83 7.72 -3.22 -14.14
CA SER A 83 8.14 -2.48 -15.34
C SER A 83 7.32 -1.19 -15.55
N SER A 84 6.07 -1.13 -15.08
CA SER A 84 5.26 0.09 -15.07
C SER A 84 5.52 1.01 -13.86
N GLY A 85 6.51 0.67 -13.01
CA GLY A 85 6.85 1.43 -11.81
C GLY A 85 5.93 1.15 -10.60
N TYR A 86 5.25 0.00 -10.60
CA TYR A 86 4.41 -0.42 -9.47
C TYR A 86 4.94 -1.68 -8.79
N SER A 87 5.20 -1.60 -7.49
CA SER A 87 5.67 -2.75 -6.70
C SER A 87 4.53 -3.31 -5.85
N ALA A 88 4.25 -4.60 -6.03
CA ALA A 88 3.17 -5.29 -5.34
C ALA A 88 3.65 -6.55 -4.60
N VAL A 89 3.11 -6.77 -3.40
CA VAL A 89 3.22 -8.04 -2.66
C VAL A 89 2.30 -9.09 -3.28
N ALA A 90 1.04 -8.69 -3.56
CA ALA A 90 0.05 -9.54 -4.19
C ALA A 90 -0.71 -8.78 -5.29
N VAL A 91 -1.06 -9.48 -6.33
CA VAL A 91 -1.81 -8.95 -7.47
C VAL A 91 -2.88 -9.95 -7.89
N ARG A 92 -4.07 -9.46 -8.17
CA ARG A 92 -5.14 -10.22 -8.79
C ARG A 92 -5.65 -9.47 -10.01
N SER A 93 -5.64 -10.12 -11.16
CA SER A 93 -6.26 -9.62 -12.38
C SER A 93 -7.57 -10.34 -12.61
N ILE A 94 -8.61 -9.57 -12.91
CA ILE A 94 -9.94 -10.05 -13.25
C ILE A 94 -10.28 -9.48 -14.62
N ARG A 95 -10.74 -10.32 -15.54
CA ARG A 95 -11.20 -9.91 -16.87
C ARG A 95 -12.71 -10.11 -16.92
N VAL A 96 -13.42 -9.06 -17.28
CA VAL A 96 -14.86 -9.05 -17.53
C VAL A 96 -15.07 -8.84 -19.02
N VAL A 97 -15.92 -9.64 -19.63
CA VAL A 97 -16.25 -9.58 -21.07
C VAL A 97 -17.75 -9.47 -21.24
N GLY A 98 -18.17 -8.59 -22.13
CA GLY A 98 -19.60 -8.42 -22.46
C GLY A 98 -20.23 -7.18 -21.83
N ALA A 99 -19.54 -6.49 -20.92
CA ALA A 99 -20.06 -5.28 -20.27
C ALA A 99 -19.87 -4.04 -21.15
N GLU A 100 -20.96 -3.39 -21.52
CA GLU A 100 -20.94 -2.21 -22.38
C GLU A 100 -20.60 -0.92 -21.60
N ASP A 101 -20.86 -0.91 -20.30
CA ASP A 101 -20.59 0.22 -19.42
C ASP A 101 -20.05 -0.20 -18.03
N ALA A 102 -19.87 0.78 -17.13
CA ALA A 102 -19.31 0.56 -15.80
C ALA A 102 -20.30 -0.12 -14.85
N GLU A 103 -21.61 0.04 -15.05
CA GLU A 103 -22.64 -0.56 -14.22
C GLU A 103 -22.72 -2.06 -14.50
N GLU A 104 -22.82 -2.44 -15.78
CA GLU A 104 -22.79 -3.86 -16.18
C GLU A 104 -21.47 -4.55 -15.77
N ALA A 105 -20.34 -3.85 -15.92
CA ALA A 105 -19.06 -4.38 -15.48
C ALA A 105 -19.01 -4.60 -13.96
N PHE A 106 -19.60 -3.71 -13.19
CA PHE A 106 -19.68 -3.84 -11.73
C PHE A 106 -20.57 -5.01 -11.33
N ASP A 107 -21.75 -5.19 -11.97
CA ASP A 107 -22.68 -6.28 -11.67
C ASP A 107 -22.00 -7.65 -11.86
N LEU A 108 -21.32 -7.84 -12.99
CA LEU A 108 -20.55 -9.08 -13.25
C LEU A 108 -19.43 -9.29 -12.24
N LEU A 109 -18.72 -8.22 -11.86
CA LEU A 109 -17.66 -8.30 -10.84
C LEU A 109 -18.22 -8.65 -9.46
N GLN A 110 -19.37 -8.08 -9.09
CA GLN A 110 -20.01 -8.34 -7.81
C GLN A 110 -20.51 -9.78 -7.72
N ASP A 111 -21.13 -10.29 -8.78
CA ASP A 111 -21.70 -11.63 -8.81
C ASP A 111 -20.63 -12.73 -8.78
N GLU A 112 -19.57 -12.58 -9.57
CA GLU A 112 -18.59 -13.65 -9.76
C GLU A 112 -17.31 -13.47 -8.90
N HIS A 113 -17.03 -12.24 -8.47
CA HIS A 113 -15.74 -11.90 -7.85
C HIS A 113 -15.85 -11.09 -6.55
N CYS A 114 -17.02 -11.09 -5.89
CA CYS A 114 -17.25 -10.34 -4.65
C CYS A 114 -16.16 -10.58 -3.58
N ALA A 115 -15.68 -11.82 -3.44
CA ALA A 115 -14.62 -12.13 -2.48
C ALA A 115 -13.30 -11.40 -2.77
N ALA A 116 -12.98 -11.20 -4.05
CA ALA A 116 -11.79 -10.44 -4.44
C ALA A 116 -11.98 -8.94 -4.21
N LEU A 117 -13.16 -8.39 -4.53
CA LEU A 117 -13.48 -6.98 -4.28
C LEU A 117 -13.49 -6.65 -2.80
N LEU A 118 -13.86 -7.60 -1.94
CA LEU A 118 -13.94 -7.48 -0.49
C LEU A 118 -12.71 -8.03 0.25
N ASP A 119 -11.60 -8.27 -0.44
CA ASP A 119 -10.34 -8.60 0.22
C ASP A 119 -9.68 -7.33 0.80
N ALA A 120 -9.46 -7.36 2.12
CA ALA A 120 -8.85 -6.24 2.85
C ALA A 120 -7.37 -6.03 2.54
N ASN A 121 -6.70 -7.02 1.94
CA ASN A 121 -5.29 -6.90 1.57
C ASN A 121 -5.08 -5.97 0.37
N TYR A 122 -6.06 -5.88 -0.54
CA TYR A 122 -5.95 -4.98 -1.67
C TYR A 122 -6.25 -3.53 -1.25
N ALA A 123 -5.35 -2.62 -1.64
CA ALA A 123 -5.44 -1.20 -1.36
C ALA A 123 -5.47 -0.34 -2.64
N ASP A 124 -4.95 -0.86 -3.74
CA ASP A 124 -4.88 -0.16 -5.02
C ASP A 124 -5.61 -0.94 -6.13
N ILE A 125 -6.11 -0.20 -7.11
CA ILE A 125 -6.83 -0.73 -8.27
C ILE A 125 -6.36 -0.05 -9.55
N GLY A 126 -6.21 -0.82 -10.61
CA GLY A 126 -6.07 -0.33 -11.99
C GLY A 126 -7.19 -0.87 -12.85
N ILE A 127 -7.67 -0.07 -13.77
CA ILE A 127 -8.71 -0.47 -14.72
C ILE A 127 -8.26 -0.11 -16.13
N SER A 128 -8.41 -1.09 -17.02
CA SER A 128 -8.29 -0.90 -18.47
C SER A 128 -9.55 -1.37 -19.14
N ARG A 129 -9.97 -0.65 -20.18
CA ARG A 129 -11.15 -0.96 -20.98
C ARG A 129 -10.80 -0.99 -22.46
N SER A 130 -11.37 -1.95 -23.18
CA SER A 130 -11.33 -2.02 -24.64
C SER A 130 -12.68 -2.52 -25.15
N ARG A 131 -13.47 -1.64 -25.72
CA ARG A 131 -14.86 -1.92 -26.15
C ARG A 131 -15.71 -2.42 -24.96
N ASN A 132 -16.17 -3.69 -25.01
CA ASN A 132 -16.94 -4.40 -23.99
C ASN A 132 -16.07 -5.33 -23.11
N GLU A 133 -14.77 -5.15 -23.13
CA GLU A 133 -13.84 -5.86 -22.26
C GLU A 133 -13.26 -4.94 -21.21
N TRP A 134 -13.22 -5.40 -19.96
CA TRP A 134 -12.65 -4.71 -18.84
C TRP A 134 -11.60 -5.59 -18.16
N GLN A 135 -10.49 -4.99 -17.82
CA GLN A 135 -9.49 -5.64 -16.97
C GLN A 135 -9.36 -4.84 -15.69
N VAL A 136 -9.64 -5.49 -14.57
CA VAL A 136 -9.49 -4.96 -13.23
C VAL A 136 -8.27 -5.62 -12.59
N VAL A 137 -7.31 -4.81 -12.19
CA VAL A 137 -6.12 -5.25 -11.47
C VAL A 137 -6.22 -4.76 -10.03
N LEU A 138 -6.42 -5.66 -9.09
CA LEU A 138 -6.36 -5.40 -7.65
C LEU A 138 -4.96 -5.67 -7.16
N ALA A 139 -4.39 -4.77 -6.37
CA ALA A 139 -3.03 -4.91 -5.89
C ALA A 139 -2.90 -4.59 -4.39
N GLN A 140 -2.09 -5.41 -3.73
CA GLN A 140 -1.52 -5.10 -2.44
C GLN A 140 -0.17 -4.44 -2.68
N PRO A 141 -0.03 -3.13 -2.47
CA PRO A 141 1.26 -2.47 -2.63
C PRO A 141 2.26 -2.99 -1.60
N VAL A 142 3.53 -2.98 -1.95
CA VAL A 142 4.62 -3.23 -1.00
C VAL A 142 4.51 -2.26 0.18
N LEU A 143 4.17 -1.01 -0.10
CA LEU A 143 3.90 0.00 0.90
C LEU A 143 2.61 0.74 0.54
N ASP A 144 1.68 0.89 1.50
CA ASP A 144 0.46 1.68 1.32
C ASP A 144 0.84 3.12 0.95
N SER A 145 0.26 3.64 -0.12
CA SER A 145 0.53 5.01 -0.60
C SER A 145 0.17 6.11 0.43
N ARG A 146 -0.60 5.76 1.46
CA ARG A 146 -0.93 6.64 2.59
C ARG A 146 0.14 6.65 3.68
N VAL A 147 1.12 5.74 3.61
CA VAL A 147 2.27 5.77 4.51
C VAL A 147 3.13 6.96 4.15
N GLY A 148 3.22 7.91 5.06
CA GLY A 148 4.02 9.11 4.90
C GLY A 148 5.52 8.86 5.04
N ASP A 149 6.26 9.94 5.24
CA ASP A 149 7.69 9.86 5.53
C ASP A 149 7.99 9.20 6.89
N ASN A 150 9.25 8.92 7.18
CA ASN A 150 9.67 8.31 8.45
C ASN A 150 9.28 9.10 9.69
N ARG A 151 9.13 10.42 9.59
CA ARG A 151 8.69 11.26 10.71
C ARG A 151 7.22 11.03 11.01
N SER A 152 6.37 11.01 10.02
CA SER A 152 4.93 10.76 10.17
C SER A 152 4.65 9.34 10.64
N VAL A 153 5.38 8.35 10.10
CA VAL A 153 5.34 6.96 10.55
C VAL A 153 5.79 6.83 12.01
N GLY A 154 6.89 7.47 12.39
CA GLY A 154 7.38 7.46 13.76
C GLY A 154 6.35 8.02 14.74
N LYS A 155 5.67 9.11 14.39
CA LYS A 155 4.57 9.68 15.21
C LYS A 155 3.38 8.73 15.32
N ALA A 156 2.98 8.09 14.22
CA ALA A 156 1.89 7.12 14.22
C ALA A 156 2.22 5.92 15.13
N LEU A 157 3.39 5.32 14.98
CA LEU A 157 3.83 4.19 15.81
C LEU A 157 3.96 4.57 17.29
N LEU A 158 4.45 5.78 17.61
CA LEU A 158 4.49 6.29 18.98
C LEU A 158 3.08 6.40 19.58
N ALA A 159 2.13 6.92 18.83
CA ALA A 159 0.75 7.03 19.29
C ALA A 159 0.12 5.65 19.54
N GLU A 160 0.31 4.71 18.62
CA GLU A 160 -0.25 3.36 18.73
C GLU A 160 0.38 2.55 19.87
N VAL A 161 1.70 2.61 20.07
CA VAL A 161 2.33 1.93 21.20
C VAL A 161 1.87 2.51 22.54
N ASN A 162 1.70 3.82 22.64
CA ASN A 162 1.22 4.46 23.85
C ASN A 162 -0.27 4.14 24.11
N ALA A 163 -1.09 4.04 23.09
CA ALA A 163 -2.46 3.56 23.20
C ALA A 163 -2.53 2.11 23.71
N ALA A 164 -1.63 1.24 23.22
CA ALA A 164 -1.51 -0.15 23.67
C ALA A 164 -1.06 -0.22 25.14
N ARG A 165 -0.09 0.58 25.55
CA ARG A 165 0.44 0.64 26.93
C ARG A 165 -0.54 1.20 27.95
N ALA A 166 -1.49 2.02 27.53
CA ALA A 166 -2.48 2.65 28.44
C ALA A 166 -3.43 1.65 29.11
N ARG A 167 -3.50 0.40 28.67
CA ARG A 167 -4.40 -0.64 29.17
C ARG A 167 -3.67 -1.93 29.48
N PRO A 168 -4.08 -2.67 30.55
CA PRO A 168 -3.54 -4.00 30.81
C PRO A 168 -3.76 -4.92 29.60
N ARG A 169 -2.79 -5.82 29.34
CA ARG A 169 -2.81 -6.70 28.15
C ARG A 169 -2.25 -8.08 28.47
N MET A 170 -2.79 -9.08 27.80
CA MET A 170 -2.19 -10.40 27.73
C MET A 170 -1.22 -10.45 26.55
N CYS A 171 0.04 -10.79 26.78
CA CYS A 171 1.02 -11.09 25.76
C CYS A 171 1.30 -12.61 25.81
N GLY A 172 0.62 -13.36 24.96
CA GLY A 172 0.56 -14.81 25.10
C GLY A 172 -0.12 -15.19 26.43
N ARG A 173 0.60 -15.92 27.28
CA ARG A 173 0.11 -16.32 28.62
C ARG A 173 0.51 -15.37 29.74
N GLN A 174 1.33 -14.38 29.46
CA GLN A 174 1.80 -13.41 30.46
C GLN A 174 0.92 -12.17 30.46
N ARG A 175 0.45 -11.77 31.67
CA ARG A 175 -0.30 -10.53 31.88
C ARG A 175 0.65 -9.37 32.16
N PHE A 176 0.48 -8.28 31.43
CA PHE A 176 1.13 -7.01 31.67
C PHE A 176 0.09 -6.00 32.20
N ALA A 177 0.47 -5.26 33.23
CA ALA A 177 -0.29 -4.08 33.67
C ALA A 177 -0.17 -2.96 32.64
N ALA A 178 -1.00 -1.94 32.73
CA ALA A 178 -0.77 -0.70 32.02
C ALA A 178 0.60 -0.13 32.38
N ALA A 179 1.30 0.40 31.38
CA ALA A 179 2.64 0.97 31.54
C ALA A 179 2.63 2.47 31.18
N ARG A 180 3.58 3.22 31.72
CA ARG A 180 3.74 4.65 31.39
C ARG A 180 3.97 4.83 29.89
N PRO A 181 3.49 5.94 29.29
CA PRO A 181 3.75 6.23 27.90
C PRO A 181 5.26 6.40 27.63
N LEU A 182 5.68 5.97 26.46
CA LEU A 182 7.02 6.18 25.95
C LEU A 182 7.17 7.58 25.34
N SER A 183 8.34 8.18 25.47
CA SER A 183 8.73 9.38 24.74
C SER A 183 9.57 9.05 23.51
N TRP A 184 9.45 9.90 22.48
CA TRP A 184 10.28 9.74 21.29
C TRP A 184 11.75 10.08 21.57
N ASN A 185 12.66 9.22 21.11
CA ASN A 185 14.10 9.47 21.14
C ASN A 185 14.65 9.44 19.70
N ALA A 186 15.30 10.54 19.29
CA ALA A 186 15.78 10.70 17.92
C ALA A 186 16.92 9.72 17.57
N ALA A 187 17.80 9.40 18.53
CA ALA A 187 18.89 8.45 18.31
C ALA A 187 18.36 7.01 18.11
N LEU A 188 17.36 6.60 18.91
CA LEU A 188 16.67 5.33 18.69
C LEU A 188 15.94 5.32 17.34
N GLY A 189 15.32 6.44 16.93
CA GLY A 189 14.68 6.58 15.63
C GLY A 189 15.67 6.45 14.47
N ALA A 190 16.83 7.08 14.57
CA ALA A 190 17.89 6.98 13.56
C ALA A 190 18.44 5.54 13.45
N ALA A 191 18.70 4.88 14.58
CA ALA A 191 19.15 3.49 14.60
C ALA A 191 18.11 2.54 14.00
N ALA A 192 16.83 2.70 14.35
CA ALA A 192 15.72 1.91 13.81
C ALA A 192 15.60 2.10 12.30
N GLN A 193 15.68 3.34 11.83
CA GLN A 193 15.65 3.66 10.40
C GLN A 193 16.84 3.05 9.65
N GLY A 194 18.04 3.14 10.23
CA GLY A 194 19.25 2.53 9.67
C GLY A 194 19.11 1.03 9.51
N HIS A 195 18.63 0.34 10.55
CA HIS A 195 18.44 -1.11 10.53
C HIS A 195 17.35 -1.55 9.54
N SER A 196 16.21 -0.83 9.47
CA SER A 196 15.20 -1.10 8.45
C SER A 196 15.75 -0.98 7.03
N LYS A 197 16.59 0.04 6.75
CA LYS A 197 17.30 0.18 5.48
C LYS A 197 18.28 -0.97 5.24
N ALA A 198 19.07 -1.35 6.23
CA ALA A 198 20.01 -2.46 6.11
C ALA A 198 19.29 -3.77 5.75
N MET A 199 18.20 -4.10 6.45
CA MET A 199 17.37 -5.26 6.12
C MET A 199 16.79 -5.19 4.70
N ALA A 200 16.23 -4.03 4.30
CA ALA A 200 15.60 -3.86 2.99
C ALA A 200 16.59 -3.99 1.84
N TYR A 201 17.72 -3.27 1.89
CA TYR A 201 18.71 -3.27 0.81
C TYR A 201 19.64 -4.48 0.84
N GLY A 202 19.90 -5.04 2.02
CA GLY A 202 20.67 -6.27 2.20
C GLY A 202 19.86 -7.55 2.01
N ASN A 203 18.53 -7.41 1.84
CA ASN A 203 17.59 -8.54 1.69
C ASN A 203 17.75 -9.60 2.79
N TYR A 204 17.71 -9.17 4.04
CA TYR A 204 17.74 -10.05 5.21
C TYR A 204 16.72 -9.63 6.27
N PHE A 205 16.38 -10.53 7.18
CA PHE A 205 15.45 -10.26 8.28
C PHE A 205 16.00 -10.87 9.58
N ALA A 206 16.67 -10.06 10.38
CA ALA A 206 17.29 -10.49 11.64
C ALA A 206 17.54 -9.32 12.60
N HIS A 207 17.59 -9.60 13.91
CA HIS A 207 18.00 -8.63 14.92
C HIS A 207 19.50 -8.30 14.87
N ARG A 208 20.33 -9.27 14.55
CA ARG A 208 21.76 -9.11 14.31
C ARG A 208 21.98 -8.86 12.84
N ASP A 209 22.65 -7.80 12.47
CA ASP A 209 22.98 -7.53 11.08
C ASP A 209 24.20 -8.35 10.59
N PRO A 210 24.45 -8.39 9.28
CA PRO A 210 25.54 -9.19 8.71
C PRO A 210 26.93 -8.85 9.26
N ASP A 211 27.15 -7.60 9.69
CA ASP A 211 28.41 -7.13 10.27
C ASP A 211 28.56 -7.55 11.74
N GLY A 212 27.52 -8.14 12.33
CA GLY A 212 27.50 -8.67 13.68
C GLY A 212 26.93 -7.74 14.74
N ASP A 213 26.54 -6.51 14.36
CA ASP A 213 25.99 -5.53 15.29
C ASP A 213 24.61 -5.94 15.83
N LEU A 214 24.43 -5.76 17.11
CA LEU A 214 23.18 -5.96 17.83
C LEU A 214 22.39 -4.63 17.92
N PRO A 215 21.10 -4.66 18.27
CA PRO A 215 20.29 -3.45 18.47
C PRO A 215 20.94 -2.42 19.40
N ALA A 216 21.64 -2.88 20.45
CA ALA A 216 22.34 -2.01 21.38
C ALA A 216 23.56 -1.30 20.74
N ASP A 217 24.26 -1.97 19.84
CA ASP A 217 25.44 -1.40 19.16
C ASP A 217 24.98 -0.31 18.18
N ARG A 218 23.97 -0.58 17.38
CA ARG A 218 23.34 0.39 16.49
C ARG A 218 22.77 1.61 17.22
N ALA A 219 22.11 1.39 18.37
CA ALA A 219 21.59 2.48 19.19
C ALA A 219 22.73 3.36 19.73
N ARG A 220 23.82 2.77 20.23
CA ARG A 220 25.00 3.50 20.70
C ARG A 220 25.70 4.25 19.58
N ALA A 221 25.86 3.63 18.42
CA ALA A 221 26.44 4.28 17.23
C ALA A 221 25.62 5.49 16.80
N ALA A 222 24.28 5.43 16.92
CA ALA A 222 23.39 6.57 16.67
C ALA A 222 23.37 7.62 17.80
N GLY A 223 24.15 7.43 18.88
CA GLY A 223 24.27 8.40 19.99
C GLY A 223 23.32 8.13 21.17
N TYR A 224 22.62 6.99 21.23
CA TYR A 224 21.83 6.64 22.40
C TYR A 224 22.70 6.26 23.58
N ARG A 225 22.39 6.79 24.79
CA ARG A 225 23.19 6.59 26.02
C ARG A 225 22.45 5.85 27.13
N GLY A 226 21.23 5.35 26.86
CA GLY A 226 20.50 4.56 27.85
C GLY A 226 21.06 3.16 28.09
N ARG A 227 20.55 2.50 29.13
CA ARG A 227 21.13 1.25 29.67
C ARG A 227 20.53 -0.02 29.07
N GLN A 228 19.27 0.00 28.72
CA GLN A 228 18.54 -1.15 28.20
C GLN A 228 18.03 -0.85 26.80
N ILE A 229 18.15 -1.83 25.93
CA ILE A 229 17.61 -1.78 24.57
C ILE A 229 16.75 -3.01 24.34
N GLY A 230 15.57 -2.79 23.80
CA GLY A 230 14.70 -3.80 23.21
C GLY A 230 14.46 -3.48 21.76
N GLU A 231 14.14 -4.49 20.96
CA GLU A 231 13.86 -4.31 19.54
C GLU A 231 12.68 -5.17 19.13
N ASN A 232 11.79 -4.59 18.33
CA ASN A 232 10.81 -5.31 17.52
C ASN A 232 11.12 -5.03 16.05
N ILE A 233 11.18 -6.09 15.24
CA ILE A 233 11.26 -6.00 13.80
C ILE A 233 10.03 -6.64 13.16
N ALA A 234 9.67 -6.19 11.98
CA ALA A 234 8.59 -6.78 11.18
C ALA A 234 8.89 -6.57 9.69
N ALA A 235 8.35 -7.44 8.82
CA ALA A 235 8.55 -7.37 7.39
C ALA A 235 7.26 -7.77 6.65
N GLY A 236 7.02 -7.14 5.49
CA GLY A 236 5.86 -7.43 4.66
C GLY A 236 4.58 -6.64 5.00
N GLN A 237 4.53 -5.90 6.12
CA GLN A 237 3.35 -5.12 6.49
C GLN A 237 3.32 -3.79 5.72
N SER A 238 2.22 -3.53 5.02
CA SER A 238 2.08 -2.35 4.16
C SER A 238 1.78 -1.04 4.89
N SER A 239 1.61 -1.05 6.22
CA SER A 239 1.32 0.15 7.02
C SER A 239 1.81 0.04 8.47
N PRO A 240 2.02 1.19 9.18
CA PRO A 240 2.38 1.19 10.60
C PRO A 240 1.41 0.42 11.47
N GLY A 241 0.09 0.58 11.26
CA GLY A 241 -0.94 -0.13 12.02
C GLY A 241 -0.90 -1.65 11.81
N LYS A 242 -0.59 -2.13 10.60
CA LYS A 242 -0.43 -3.57 10.36
C LYS A 242 0.84 -4.10 11.05
N ALA A 243 1.94 -3.36 11.04
CA ALA A 243 3.16 -3.73 11.77
C ALA A 243 2.88 -3.79 13.28
N MET A 244 2.21 -2.77 13.83
CA MET A 244 1.82 -2.73 15.24
C MET A 244 0.88 -3.87 15.63
N ALA A 245 -0.11 -4.19 14.81
CA ALA A 245 -1.02 -5.32 15.03
C ALA A 245 -0.24 -6.66 15.06
N GLY A 246 0.70 -6.86 14.15
CA GLY A 246 1.59 -8.03 14.13
C GLY A 246 2.42 -8.15 15.40
N TRP A 247 3.03 -7.06 15.86
CA TRP A 247 3.80 -7.06 17.11
C TRP A 247 2.93 -7.33 18.33
N LEU A 248 1.71 -6.79 18.40
CA LEU A 248 0.79 -7.05 19.51
C LEU A 248 0.28 -8.49 19.53
N ALA A 249 0.17 -9.15 18.38
CA ALA A 249 -0.24 -10.55 18.27
C ALA A 249 0.89 -11.53 18.64
N SER A 250 2.15 -11.11 18.59
CA SER A 250 3.32 -11.94 18.93
C SER A 250 3.68 -11.79 20.42
N PRO A 251 3.71 -12.88 21.21
CA PRO A 251 3.96 -12.79 22.65
C PRO A 251 5.25 -12.05 23.03
N GLY A 252 6.36 -12.30 22.36
CA GLY A 252 7.65 -11.66 22.63
C GLY A 252 7.67 -10.17 22.27
N HIS A 253 7.16 -9.82 21.08
CA HIS A 253 7.07 -8.43 20.64
C HIS A 253 6.07 -7.63 21.50
N CYS A 254 4.95 -8.24 21.87
CA CYS A 254 3.97 -7.66 22.78
C CYS A 254 4.58 -7.40 24.17
N ALA A 255 5.41 -8.33 24.68
CA ALA A 255 6.13 -8.14 25.94
C ALA A 255 7.08 -6.93 25.89
N ASN A 256 7.81 -6.74 24.80
CA ASN A 256 8.64 -5.54 24.60
C ASN A 256 7.79 -4.25 24.61
N LEU A 257 6.67 -4.24 23.88
CA LEU A 257 5.76 -3.09 23.84
C LEU A 257 5.23 -2.72 25.22
N MET A 258 4.92 -3.72 26.05
CA MET A 258 4.32 -3.55 27.38
C MET A 258 5.34 -3.46 28.51
N ASN A 259 6.63 -3.63 28.23
CA ASN A 259 7.68 -3.62 29.28
C ASN A 259 7.72 -2.27 30.00
N PRO A 260 7.46 -2.23 31.33
CA PRO A 260 7.43 -0.98 32.10
C PRO A 260 8.81 -0.33 32.30
N MET A 261 9.90 -1.08 32.06
CA MET A 261 11.26 -0.56 32.16
C MET A 261 11.62 0.38 31.02
N PHE A 262 10.99 0.24 29.86
CA PHE A 262 11.23 1.16 28.76
C PHE A 262 10.49 2.47 28.95
N THR A 263 11.22 3.57 28.71
CA THR A 263 10.74 4.95 28.84
C THR A 263 10.81 5.73 27.52
N GLN A 264 11.60 5.23 26.58
CA GLN A 264 11.85 5.87 25.29
C GLN A 264 11.67 4.88 24.14
N VAL A 265 11.32 5.41 22.98
CA VAL A 265 11.14 4.64 21.75
C VAL A 265 11.60 5.44 20.54
N GLY A 266 12.10 4.73 19.53
CA GLY A 266 12.31 5.23 18.20
C GLY A 266 11.90 4.16 17.18
N ALA A 267 11.36 4.55 16.07
CA ALA A 267 10.94 3.62 15.03
C ALA A 267 11.27 4.16 13.63
N GLY A 268 11.40 3.25 12.69
CA GLY A 268 11.62 3.56 11.29
C GLY A 268 11.19 2.41 10.39
N PHE A 269 11.11 2.69 9.11
CA PHE A 269 10.84 1.69 8.08
C PHE A 269 11.67 1.96 6.82
N ALA A 270 11.84 0.95 5.99
CA ALA A 270 12.36 1.08 4.64
C ALA A 270 11.64 0.12 3.71
N SER A 271 11.50 0.52 2.45
CA SER A 271 10.97 -0.33 1.39
C SER A 271 11.99 -0.51 0.27
N GLU A 272 12.11 -1.73 -0.22
CA GLU A 272 12.90 -2.09 -1.40
C GLU A 272 12.13 -3.15 -2.19
N ALA A 273 11.69 -2.78 -3.37
CA ALA A 273 10.83 -3.62 -4.20
C ALA A 273 11.49 -4.94 -4.65
N ARG A 274 12.83 -4.99 -4.65
CA ARG A 274 13.60 -6.18 -5.03
C ARG A 274 13.89 -7.12 -3.88
N SER A 275 13.64 -6.69 -2.63
CA SER A 275 13.79 -7.55 -1.47
C SER A 275 12.59 -8.51 -1.33
N ASP A 276 12.78 -9.61 -0.62
CA ASP A 276 11.80 -10.70 -0.50
C ASP A 276 10.49 -10.21 0.14
N GLU A 277 10.59 -9.39 1.18
CA GLU A 277 9.45 -8.89 1.94
C GLU A 277 8.96 -7.50 1.50
N GLY A 278 9.76 -6.79 0.71
CA GLY A 278 9.42 -5.50 0.13
C GLY A 278 9.45 -4.33 1.10
N VAL A 279 9.05 -4.51 2.36
CA VAL A 279 9.08 -3.47 3.40
C VAL A 279 9.50 -4.04 4.74
N TYR A 280 10.31 -3.27 5.48
CA TYR A 280 10.89 -3.67 6.78
C TYR A 280 10.68 -2.57 7.80
N TRP A 281 10.32 -2.98 9.00
CA TRP A 281 9.98 -2.12 10.13
C TRP A 281 10.87 -2.43 11.31
N THR A 282 11.34 -1.41 12.00
CA THR A 282 12.10 -1.55 13.25
C THR A 282 11.54 -0.58 14.28
N MET A 283 11.35 -1.05 15.50
CA MET A 283 11.04 -0.25 16.68
C MET A 283 12.03 -0.58 17.78
N LEU A 284 12.83 0.41 18.19
CA LEU A 284 13.77 0.32 19.28
C LEU A 284 13.21 0.94 20.54
N PHE A 285 13.33 0.25 21.64
CA PHE A 285 12.96 0.70 22.99
C PHE A 285 14.21 0.97 23.80
N GLY A 286 14.13 1.93 24.72
CA GLY A 286 15.23 2.25 25.59
C GLY A 286 14.79 2.67 26.99
N ALA A 287 15.67 2.46 27.98
CA ALA A 287 15.57 2.99 29.33
C ALA A 287 16.80 3.86 29.64
N GLN A 288 16.58 4.97 30.32
CA GLN A 288 17.66 5.82 30.84
C GLN A 288 18.19 5.34 32.18
#